data_3e4c8414e9d2231e75d748bc2ba2291a
#
_entry.id   3e4c8414e9d2231e75d748bc2ba2291a
#
_cell.length_a   1.000
_cell.length_b   1.000
_cell.length_c   1.000
_cell.angle_alpha   90.00
_cell.angle_beta   90.00
_cell.angle_gamma   90.00
#
_symmetry.space_group_name_H-M   'P 1'
#
loop_
_entity.id
_entity.type
_entity.pdbx_description
1 polymer ?
#
loop_
_entity_poly.entity_id
_entity_poly.type
_entity_poly.pdbx_seq_one_letter_code
_entity_poly.pdbx_strand_id
1 'polypeptide(L)'
;MNISDYKTLFDTLCDTVKRYPDRAAYCVPPMAGRSYHPEGWEITWQQVMAGVDAKRSVYQKAGVGHGHRVAILFEQRPEFFFHYYALNSLGAGIVPINPDYLVDEIKYVIEHSEASLAVCVDSRMGDMLTISDEIEAEIKVVSFDLFPDELPVLPKAPRQDAPNAATEAALLYTSGTTGKPKGCVLTNEYFHTFGASYLFAGGRLDFRDTGERLYNPLPLHHANCLSISVPAMLMSGGCVIFPDRFHASTWWKDLVATKATAAQFQGIIPNILLKLPAQSEERQHHVRFALCAGIEPSHHEAFEERFGFPVVEMWAMSETGRIITDNFEPRKIHTRSFGRESQWVEARVFDGHDKEVPPNHPGELVIRSNANEPRQGFFSGYLKNEEATEEAWKSGWFHTGDAVIQDDEGFFYFLDRKKNIIRRSGENIAAAEVDACLTAHDRVKQVAVIAAPDEVREEEIMACVVAKSPEDIVDQAGQTQLANDLFDWCYERIAYFKAPGWVLFLDSLPLGTSAKVQKIHIFPEGTDPREQDGAIDLRARKKQKIRSE
;
A
#
# COMPACT_ATOMS: atom_id res chain seq x y z
N MET A 1 26.43 7.97 5.49
CA MET A 1 25.34 8.10 6.47
C MET A 1 25.22 6.77 7.19
N ASN A 2 25.28 6.77 8.52
CA ASN A 2 25.06 5.55 9.30
C ASN A 2 23.65 5.59 9.85
N ILE A 3 22.80 4.61 9.50
CA ILE A 3 21.36 4.59 9.88
C ILE A 3 21.22 4.53 11.40
N SER A 4 22.14 3.87 12.10
CA SER A 4 22.12 3.75 13.56
C SER A 4 22.30 5.06 14.32
N ASP A 5 22.69 6.15 13.64
CA ASP A 5 22.88 7.47 14.26
C ASP A 5 21.54 8.19 14.47
N TYR A 6 20.47 7.80 13.76
CA TYR A 6 19.16 8.44 13.85
C TYR A 6 18.24 7.69 14.82
N LYS A 7 17.58 8.44 15.69
CA LYS A 7 16.60 7.90 16.64
C LYS A 7 15.19 7.93 16.08
N THR A 8 14.83 9.03 15.40
CA THR A 8 13.49 9.24 14.86
C THR A 8 13.56 9.78 13.43
N LEU A 9 12.47 9.69 12.68
CA LEU A 9 12.37 10.35 11.36
C LEU A 9 12.48 11.87 11.47
N PHE A 10 12.05 12.43 12.60
CA PHE A 10 12.25 13.86 12.87
C PHE A 10 13.72 14.23 13.04
N ASP A 11 14.53 13.39 13.69
CA ASP A 11 15.99 13.63 13.76
C ASP A 11 16.61 13.62 12.36
N THR A 12 16.17 12.69 11.50
CA THR A 12 16.60 12.65 10.09
C THR A 12 16.18 13.89 9.34
N LEU A 13 14.95 14.41 9.57
CA LEU A 13 14.51 15.66 8.98
C LEU A 13 15.39 16.84 9.42
N CYS A 14 15.72 16.94 10.70
CA CYS A 14 16.62 17.97 11.23
C CYS A 14 17.99 17.96 10.54
N ASP A 15 18.56 16.75 10.35
CA ASP A 15 19.85 16.62 9.65
C ASP A 15 19.73 16.96 8.15
N THR A 16 18.65 16.55 7.50
CA THR A 16 18.39 16.84 6.09
C THR A 16 18.21 18.34 5.84
N VAL A 17 17.43 19.02 6.68
CA VAL A 17 17.25 20.48 6.61
C VAL A 17 18.57 21.19 6.81
N LYS A 18 19.39 20.73 7.75
CA LYS A 18 20.73 21.32 7.98
C LYS A 18 21.64 21.18 6.77
N ARG A 19 21.59 20.03 6.08
CA ARG A 19 22.45 19.75 4.91
C ARG A 19 21.93 20.35 3.60
N TYR A 20 20.62 20.39 3.43
CA TYR A 20 19.97 20.68 2.14
C TYR A 20 18.74 21.60 2.27
N PRO A 21 18.83 22.77 2.98
CA PRO A 21 17.67 23.60 3.32
C PRO A 21 16.85 24.02 2.11
N ASP A 22 17.52 24.36 1.01
CA ASP A 22 16.92 24.94 -0.20
C ASP A 22 16.56 23.92 -1.28
N ARG A 23 16.88 22.62 -1.06
CA ARG A 23 16.45 21.58 -2.00
C ARG A 23 14.96 21.33 -1.87
N ALA A 24 14.31 21.04 -3.02
CA ALA A 24 12.92 20.59 -3.04
C ALA A 24 12.76 19.30 -2.21
N ALA A 25 11.77 19.27 -1.34
CA ALA A 25 11.41 18.13 -0.51
C ALA A 25 10.19 17.40 -1.07
N TYR A 26 9.15 18.14 -1.36
CA TYR A 26 7.89 17.63 -1.88
C TYR A 26 7.38 18.49 -3.03
N CYS A 27 6.81 17.82 -4.02
CA CYS A 27 6.25 18.47 -5.20
C CYS A 27 4.92 17.81 -5.59
N VAL A 28 3.96 18.61 -5.99
CA VAL A 28 2.68 18.19 -6.57
C VAL A 28 2.60 18.77 -7.98
N PRO A 29 2.38 17.94 -9.03
CA PRO A 29 2.24 18.47 -10.38
C PRO A 29 0.99 19.35 -10.53
N PRO A 30 0.95 20.29 -11.49
CA PRO A 30 -0.24 21.07 -11.80
C PRO A 30 -1.41 20.18 -12.21
N MET A 31 -2.61 20.48 -11.72
CA MET A 31 -3.81 19.73 -12.06
C MET A 31 -5.05 20.62 -11.93
N ALA A 32 -5.57 21.07 -13.05
CA ALA A 32 -6.79 21.88 -13.08
C ALA A 32 -7.97 21.11 -12.46
N GLY A 33 -8.75 21.79 -11.62
CA GLY A 33 -9.92 21.22 -10.95
C GLY A 33 -9.64 20.44 -9.65
N ARG A 34 -8.37 20.28 -9.25
CA ARG A 34 -8.03 19.78 -7.91
C ARG A 34 -8.32 20.86 -6.87
N SER A 35 -8.89 20.49 -5.71
CA SER A 35 -9.29 21.40 -4.62
C SER A 35 -8.09 22.08 -3.96
N TYR A 36 -6.91 21.45 -3.97
CA TYR A 36 -5.68 21.97 -3.41
C TYR A 36 -4.60 22.06 -4.50
N HIS A 37 -3.77 23.12 -4.46
CA HIS A 37 -2.65 23.36 -5.35
C HIS A 37 -2.94 23.10 -6.85
N PRO A 38 -3.98 23.68 -7.47
CA PRO A 38 -4.33 23.39 -8.87
C PRO A 38 -3.22 23.78 -9.86
N GLU A 39 -2.39 24.79 -9.51
CA GLU A 39 -1.24 25.22 -10.30
C GLU A 39 0.04 24.39 -10.04
N GLY A 40 -0.08 23.35 -9.20
CA GLY A 40 1.06 22.62 -8.66
C GLY A 40 1.69 23.35 -7.47
N TRP A 41 2.52 22.62 -6.73
CA TRP A 41 3.24 23.20 -5.59
C TRP A 41 4.54 22.45 -5.35
N GLU A 42 5.59 23.20 -5.03
CA GLU A 42 6.88 22.66 -4.63
C GLU A 42 7.36 23.36 -3.38
N ILE A 43 7.82 22.59 -2.39
CA ILE A 43 8.34 23.12 -1.13
C ILE A 43 9.73 22.57 -0.83
N THR A 44 10.55 23.43 -0.20
CA THR A 44 11.91 23.07 0.23
C THR A 44 11.90 22.36 1.58
N TRP A 45 13.01 21.71 1.93
CA TRP A 45 13.19 21.10 3.25
C TRP A 45 13.08 22.11 4.38
N GLN A 46 13.56 23.35 4.19
CA GLN A 46 13.40 24.43 5.18
C GLN A 46 11.92 24.81 5.37
N GLN A 47 11.15 24.88 4.29
CA GLN A 47 9.71 25.17 4.37
C GLN A 47 8.94 24.02 5.03
N VAL A 48 9.33 22.78 4.79
CA VAL A 48 8.78 21.62 5.51
C VAL A 48 9.01 21.77 7.02
N MET A 49 10.24 22.10 7.44
CA MET A 49 10.54 22.29 8.87
C MET A 49 9.69 23.41 9.48
N ALA A 50 9.51 24.52 8.79
CA ALA A 50 8.66 25.60 9.28
C ALA A 50 7.20 25.15 9.51
N GLY A 51 6.65 24.38 8.56
CA GLY A 51 5.32 23.77 8.70
C GLY A 51 5.24 22.77 9.86
N VAL A 52 6.28 21.97 10.03
CA VAL A 52 6.40 20.99 11.13
C VAL A 52 6.45 21.69 12.48
N ASP A 53 7.26 22.74 12.64
CA ASP A 53 7.38 23.48 13.90
C ASP A 53 6.05 24.15 14.31
N ALA A 54 5.31 24.68 13.33
CA ALA A 54 3.98 25.23 13.57
C ALA A 54 3.02 24.18 14.11
N LYS A 55 2.92 23.00 13.44
CA LYS A 55 2.05 21.91 13.88
C LYS A 55 2.50 21.30 15.22
N ARG A 56 3.81 21.12 15.39
CA ARG A 56 4.41 20.59 16.62
C ARG A 56 4.04 21.44 17.85
N SER A 57 4.09 22.77 17.73
CA SER A 57 3.72 23.67 18.83
C SER A 57 2.26 23.46 19.26
N VAL A 58 1.34 23.28 18.31
CA VAL A 58 -0.08 23.06 18.60
C VAL A 58 -0.29 21.70 19.25
N TYR A 59 0.29 20.63 18.70
CA TYR A 59 0.20 19.27 19.27
C TYR A 59 0.79 19.19 20.68
N GLN A 60 1.94 19.84 20.91
CA GLN A 60 2.59 19.84 22.22
C GLN A 60 1.73 20.52 23.29
N LYS A 61 1.09 21.66 22.98
CA LYS A 61 0.17 22.35 23.88
C LYS A 61 -1.05 21.49 24.24
N ALA A 62 -1.52 20.69 23.30
CA ALA A 62 -2.63 19.75 23.52
C ALA A 62 -2.24 18.49 24.34
N GLY A 63 -0.96 18.33 24.68
CA GLY A 63 -0.48 17.18 25.43
C GLY A 63 -0.22 15.92 24.58
N VAL A 64 -0.14 16.06 23.25
CA VAL A 64 0.30 14.96 22.38
C VAL A 64 1.71 14.55 22.77
N GLY A 65 1.95 13.25 22.92
CA GLY A 65 3.24 12.72 23.36
C GLY A 65 3.39 11.23 23.04
N HIS A 66 4.49 10.67 23.55
CA HIS A 66 4.97 9.33 23.23
C HIS A 66 3.92 8.24 23.50
N GLY A 67 3.58 7.50 22.46
CA GLY A 67 2.60 6.41 22.50
C GLY A 67 1.17 6.80 22.16
N HIS A 68 0.87 8.09 21.93
CA HIS A 68 -0.40 8.46 21.30
C HIS A 68 -0.41 8.05 19.83
N ARG A 69 -1.61 7.79 19.30
CA ARG A 69 -1.87 7.62 17.87
C ARG A 69 -2.81 8.72 17.39
N VAL A 70 -2.50 9.25 16.20
CA VAL A 70 -3.32 10.26 15.53
C VAL A 70 -3.76 9.73 14.18
N ALA A 71 -5.06 9.54 14.01
CA ALA A 71 -5.65 9.16 12.75
C ALA A 71 -5.64 10.36 11.79
N ILE A 72 -5.20 10.14 10.54
CA ILE A 72 -5.16 11.18 9.52
C ILE A 72 -5.92 10.70 8.29
N LEU A 73 -7.08 11.30 8.05
CA LEU A 73 -7.89 11.11 6.86
C LEU A 73 -7.70 12.32 5.94
N PHE A 74 -6.95 12.12 4.87
CA PHE A 74 -6.45 13.20 4.04
C PHE A 74 -6.39 12.84 2.56
N GLU A 75 -6.33 13.87 1.71
CA GLU A 75 -5.94 13.76 0.32
C GLU A 75 -4.41 13.76 0.19
N GLN A 76 -3.89 13.28 -0.94
CA GLN A 76 -2.46 13.11 -1.16
C GLN A 76 -1.76 14.45 -1.42
N ARG A 77 -1.37 15.16 -0.37
CA ARG A 77 -0.78 16.50 -0.44
C ARG A 77 0.37 16.74 0.58
N PRO A 78 1.31 17.67 0.29
CA PRO A 78 2.53 17.88 1.09
C PRO A 78 2.28 18.28 2.54
N GLU A 79 1.17 18.93 2.87
CA GLU A 79 0.82 19.34 4.23
C GLU A 79 0.70 18.14 5.18
N PHE A 80 0.43 16.94 4.66
CA PHE A 80 0.47 15.70 5.44
C PHE A 80 1.79 15.55 6.20
N PHE A 81 2.92 15.90 5.60
CA PHE A 81 4.24 15.75 6.21
C PHE A 81 4.48 16.72 7.34
N PHE A 82 3.79 17.88 7.38
CA PHE A 82 3.84 18.78 8.55
C PHE A 82 3.27 18.11 9.79
N HIS A 83 2.16 17.37 9.63
CA HIS A 83 1.57 16.58 10.71
C HIS A 83 2.45 15.36 11.04
N TYR A 84 2.88 14.61 10.04
CA TYR A 84 3.65 13.39 10.24
C TYR A 84 4.92 13.62 11.05
N TYR A 85 5.77 14.56 10.64
CA TYR A 85 7.01 14.82 11.35
C TYR A 85 6.81 15.55 12.69
N ALA A 86 5.79 16.41 12.81
CA ALA A 86 5.44 17.01 14.08
C ALA A 86 5.05 15.96 15.12
N LEU A 87 4.18 15.02 14.76
CA LEU A 87 3.75 13.92 15.61
C LEU A 87 4.92 12.98 15.94
N ASN A 88 5.71 12.61 14.94
CA ASN A 88 6.89 11.77 15.12
C ASN A 88 7.90 12.39 16.11
N SER A 89 8.10 13.70 16.06
CA SER A 89 8.97 14.43 17.01
C SER A 89 8.51 14.34 18.46
N LEU A 90 7.22 14.11 18.68
CA LEU A 90 6.60 13.96 19.99
C LEU A 90 6.45 12.48 20.40
N GLY A 91 6.85 11.55 19.52
CA GLY A 91 6.71 10.11 19.75
C GLY A 91 5.29 9.58 19.52
N ALA A 92 4.44 10.34 18.85
CA ALA A 92 3.11 9.91 18.46
C ALA A 92 3.14 9.26 17.07
N GLY A 93 2.51 8.08 16.95
CA GLY A 93 2.34 7.38 15.70
C GLY A 93 1.17 7.94 14.88
N ILE A 94 1.30 7.96 13.55
CA ILE A 94 0.18 8.28 12.67
C ILE A 94 -0.58 7.01 12.27
N VAL A 95 -1.88 7.17 12.01
CA VAL A 95 -2.74 6.15 11.42
C VAL A 95 -3.33 6.72 10.12
N PRO A 96 -2.63 6.58 8.99
CA PRO A 96 -3.13 7.07 7.71
C PRO A 96 -4.33 6.25 7.28
N ILE A 97 -5.44 6.91 6.97
CA ILE A 97 -6.69 6.27 6.56
C ILE A 97 -6.89 6.45 5.06
N ASN A 98 -7.25 5.37 4.37
CA ASN A 98 -7.62 5.42 2.96
C ASN A 98 -8.86 6.33 2.78
N PRO A 99 -8.79 7.41 1.98
CA PRO A 99 -9.91 8.35 1.79
C PRO A 99 -11.12 7.71 1.10
N ASP A 100 -10.94 6.58 0.43
CA ASP A 100 -12.03 5.84 -0.25
C ASP A 100 -12.80 4.89 0.68
N TYR A 101 -12.36 4.71 1.93
CA TYR A 101 -13.06 3.89 2.91
C TYR A 101 -14.43 4.47 3.27
N LEU A 102 -15.42 3.58 3.45
CA LEU A 102 -16.74 3.94 3.96
C LEU A 102 -16.71 4.12 5.49
N VAL A 103 -17.79 4.64 6.04
CA VAL A 103 -17.90 4.98 7.47
C VAL A 103 -17.55 3.79 8.37
N ASP A 104 -18.09 2.59 8.08
CA ASP A 104 -17.82 1.38 8.88
C ASP A 104 -16.38 0.92 8.82
N GLU A 105 -15.72 1.08 7.66
CA GLU A 105 -14.30 0.74 7.49
C GLU A 105 -13.41 1.73 8.27
N ILE A 106 -13.73 3.03 8.22
CA ILE A 106 -13.04 4.06 9.00
C ILE A 106 -13.26 3.83 10.49
N LYS A 107 -14.51 3.56 10.90
CA LYS A 107 -14.87 3.26 12.29
C LYS A 107 -14.03 2.11 12.85
N TYR A 108 -13.92 1.01 12.09
CA TYR A 108 -13.07 -0.11 12.47
C TYR A 108 -11.61 0.32 12.69
N VAL A 109 -11.04 1.11 11.78
CA VAL A 109 -9.64 1.58 11.90
C VAL A 109 -9.48 2.46 13.14
N ILE A 110 -10.41 3.36 13.42
CA ILE A 110 -10.37 4.27 14.59
C ILE A 110 -10.45 3.47 15.89
N GLU A 111 -11.44 2.59 16.04
CA GLU A 111 -11.61 1.78 17.25
C GLU A 111 -10.43 0.82 17.47
N HIS A 112 -10.00 0.13 16.42
CA HIS A 112 -8.91 -0.84 16.53
C HIS A 112 -7.57 -0.18 16.84
N SER A 113 -7.28 1.00 16.22
CA SER A 113 -6.02 1.72 16.42
C SER A 113 -5.93 2.44 17.78
N GLU A 114 -7.05 2.64 18.47
CA GLU A 114 -7.10 3.46 19.69
C GLU A 114 -6.54 4.88 19.48
N ALA A 115 -6.83 5.46 18.31
CA ALA A 115 -6.39 6.81 18.01
C ALA A 115 -7.06 7.81 18.96
N SER A 116 -6.26 8.69 19.57
CA SER A 116 -6.74 9.69 20.54
C SER A 116 -7.25 10.97 19.87
N LEU A 117 -6.85 11.19 18.62
CA LEU A 117 -7.19 12.37 17.82
C LEU A 117 -7.36 11.93 16.37
N ALA A 118 -8.32 12.53 15.67
CA ALA A 118 -8.47 12.42 14.22
C ALA A 118 -8.31 13.79 13.56
N VAL A 119 -7.41 13.86 12.58
CA VAL A 119 -7.24 15.02 11.69
C VAL A 119 -7.84 14.64 10.35
N CYS A 120 -8.88 15.35 9.94
CA CYS A 120 -9.72 14.96 8.81
C CYS A 120 -9.92 16.11 7.82
N VAL A 121 -9.82 15.82 6.52
CA VAL A 121 -10.21 16.79 5.48
C VAL A 121 -11.68 17.18 5.62
N ASP A 122 -12.00 18.44 5.31
CA ASP A 122 -13.35 18.99 5.56
C ASP A 122 -14.44 18.22 4.81
N SER A 123 -14.15 17.69 3.62
CA SER A 123 -15.07 16.87 2.83
C SER A 123 -15.51 15.55 3.52
N ARG A 124 -14.76 15.08 4.55
CA ARG A 124 -15.04 13.84 5.30
C ARG A 124 -15.34 14.11 6.80
N MET A 125 -15.45 15.38 7.17
CA MET A 125 -15.68 15.78 8.57
C MET A 125 -17.00 15.21 9.11
N GLY A 126 -18.07 15.23 8.31
CA GLY A 126 -19.37 14.65 8.70
C GLY A 126 -19.31 13.17 9.04
N ASP A 127 -18.57 12.38 8.24
CA ASP A 127 -18.36 10.95 8.50
C ASP A 127 -17.60 10.75 9.83
N MET A 128 -16.54 11.54 10.06
CA MET A 128 -15.71 11.42 11.27
C MET A 128 -16.47 11.83 12.54
N LEU A 129 -17.32 12.84 12.47
CA LEU A 129 -18.16 13.25 13.61
C LEU A 129 -19.20 12.16 13.92
N THR A 130 -19.85 11.58 12.89
CA THR A 130 -20.77 10.44 13.08
C THR A 130 -20.05 9.27 13.78
N ILE A 131 -18.84 8.93 13.32
CA ILE A 131 -18.03 7.87 13.96
C ILE A 131 -17.73 8.23 15.42
N SER A 132 -17.31 9.47 15.69
CA SER A 132 -16.98 9.92 17.04
C SER A 132 -18.16 9.82 18.00
N ASP A 133 -19.40 10.01 17.52
CA ASP A 133 -20.61 9.90 18.33
C ASP A 133 -21.03 8.44 18.57
N GLU A 134 -20.64 7.51 17.69
CA GLU A 134 -21.04 6.10 17.73
C GLU A 134 -20.05 5.19 18.50
N ILE A 135 -18.79 5.57 18.61
CA ILE A 135 -17.77 4.76 19.29
C ILE A 135 -17.75 5.03 20.78
N GLU A 136 -17.43 3.99 21.59
CA GLU A 136 -17.32 4.14 23.05
C GLU A 136 -16.11 4.97 23.49
N ALA A 137 -15.03 4.93 22.69
CA ALA A 137 -13.80 5.66 22.97
C ALA A 137 -13.95 7.14 22.59
N GLU A 138 -13.62 8.04 23.49
CA GLU A 138 -13.63 9.48 23.17
C GLU A 138 -12.49 9.83 22.20
N ILE A 139 -12.82 10.09 20.93
CA ILE A 139 -11.88 10.64 19.95
C ILE A 139 -12.19 12.12 19.68
N LYS A 140 -11.15 12.94 19.67
CA LYS A 140 -11.29 14.34 19.25
C LYS A 140 -11.11 14.44 17.73
N VAL A 141 -11.98 15.19 17.06
CA VAL A 141 -11.94 15.38 15.60
C VAL A 141 -11.62 16.83 15.28
N VAL A 142 -10.67 17.06 14.39
CA VAL A 142 -10.27 18.41 13.95
C VAL A 142 -10.09 18.46 12.43
N SER A 143 -10.32 19.64 11.85
CA SER A 143 -10.12 19.88 10.42
C SER A 143 -8.63 19.78 10.05
N PHE A 144 -8.35 19.15 8.92
CA PHE A 144 -7.05 19.18 8.28
C PHE A 144 -6.86 20.52 7.52
N ASP A 145 -7.90 20.96 6.81
CA ASP A 145 -7.88 22.15 5.95
C ASP A 145 -7.85 23.44 6.77
N LEU A 146 -8.66 23.49 7.82
CA LEU A 146 -8.76 24.59 8.77
C LEU A 146 -8.17 24.17 10.13
N PHE A 147 -6.95 23.62 10.10
CA PHE A 147 -6.31 23.12 11.33
C PHE A 147 -6.17 24.23 12.38
N PRO A 148 -6.76 24.07 13.56
CA PRO A 148 -6.87 25.13 14.54
C PRO A 148 -5.52 25.44 15.23
N ASP A 149 -5.38 26.66 15.77
CA ASP A 149 -4.21 27.08 16.56
C ASP A 149 -4.17 26.42 17.96
N GLU A 150 -5.31 25.94 18.44
CA GLU A 150 -5.47 25.23 19.70
C GLU A 150 -6.29 23.95 19.50
N LEU A 151 -5.81 22.86 20.08
CA LEU A 151 -6.49 21.57 20.09
C LEU A 151 -7.10 21.29 21.46
N PRO A 152 -8.16 20.44 21.54
CA PRO A 152 -8.59 19.89 22.82
C PRO A 152 -7.44 19.17 23.52
N VAL A 153 -7.35 19.32 24.83
CA VAL A 153 -6.31 18.64 25.63
C VAL A 153 -6.56 17.13 25.59
N LEU A 154 -5.53 16.39 25.24
CA LEU A 154 -5.58 14.92 25.22
C LEU A 154 -5.26 14.33 26.59
N PRO A 155 -5.66 13.07 26.84
CA PRO A 155 -5.20 12.30 27.98
C PRO A 155 -3.68 12.31 28.10
N LYS A 156 -3.15 12.00 29.29
CA LYS A 156 -1.71 11.90 29.49
C LYS A 156 -1.11 10.85 28.54
N ALA A 157 0.00 11.22 27.89
CA ALA A 157 0.69 10.31 26.99
C ALA A 157 1.05 8.97 27.68
N PRO A 158 0.84 7.82 26.99
CA PRO A 158 1.06 6.49 27.55
C PRO A 158 2.51 6.29 28.04
N ARG A 159 3.47 6.91 27.38
CA ARG A 159 4.90 6.82 27.71
C ARG A 159 5.47 8.20 28.06
N GLN A 160 6.49 8.21 28.92
CA GLN A 160 7.13 9.46 29.39
C GLN A 160 8.61 9.54 28.99
N ASP A 161 9.16 8.47 28.43
CA ASP A 161 10.52 8.45 27.88
C ASP A 161 10.59 9.17 26.53
N ALA A 162 11.78 9.58 26.15
CA ALA A 162 12.01 10.22 24.86
C ALA A 162 11.81 9.24 23.70
N PRO A 163 11.23 9.66 22.55
CA PRO A 163 11.12 8.83 21.36
C PRO A 163 12.50 8.36 20.88
N ASN A 164 12.54 7.18 20.28
CA ASN A 164 13.76 6.56 19.79
C ASN A 164 13.48 5.69 18.54
N ALA A 165 14.47 4.93 18.07
CA ALA A 165 14.35 4.08 16.88
C ALA A 165 13.23 3.03 16.99
N ALA A 166 12.95 2.51 18.19
CA ALA A 166 11.89 1.54 18.43
C ALA A 166 10.51 2.18 18.66
N THR A 167 10.41 3.51 18.69
CA THR A 167 9.11 4.20 18.82
C THR A 167 8.29 4.04 17.55
N GLU A 168 7.00 3.71 17.71
CA GLU A 168 6.03 3.65 16.62
C GLU A 168 5.96 4.99 15.88
N ALA A 169 6.19 4.95 14.58
CA ALA A 169 6.09 6.12 13.69
C ALA A 169 4.77 6.10 12.90
N ALA A 170 4.28 4.92 12.55
CA ALA A 170 2.99 4.75 11.88
C ALA A 170 2.37 3.38 12.18
N LEU A 171 1.04 3.33 12.09
CA LEU A 171 0.25 2.12 12.06
C LEU A 171 -0.42 2.02 10.70
N LEU A 172 0.07 1.12 9.83
CA LEU A 172 -0.50 0.91 8.50
C LEU A 172 -1.40 -0.31 8.48
N TYR A 173 -2.60 -0.15 7.94
CA TYR A 173 -3.54 -1.24 7.80
C TYR A 173 -3.34 -1.98 6.48
N THR A 174 -3.16 -3.29 6.56
CA THR A 174 -3.04 -4.18 5.40
C THR A 174 -4.26 -5.10 5.33
N SER A 175 -4.63 -5.52 4.11
CA SER A 175 -5.70 -6.48 3.91
C SER A 175 -5.32 -7.82 4.55
N GLY A 176 -6.03 -8.17 5.62
CA GLY A 176 -5.83 -9.44 6.33
C GLY A 176 -6.49 -10.62 5.61
N THR A 177 -5.89 -11.81 5.72
CA THR A 177 -6.50 -13.06 5.20
C THR A 177 -7.75 -13.51 5.95
N THR A 178 -8.06 -12.88 7.08
CA THR A 178 -9.18 -13.23 7.99
C THR A 178 -10.40 -12.30 7.84
N GLY A 179 -10.43 -11.43 6.83
CA GLY A 179 -11.56 -10.56 6.52
C GLY A 179 -11.48 -9.14 7.09
N LYS A 180 -10.83 -8.92 8.23
CA LYS A 180 -10.60 -7.56 8.76
C LYS A 180 -9.15 -7.13 8.52
N PRO A 181 -8.90 -5.85 8.16
CA PRO A 181 -7.54 -5.34 8.00
C PRO A 181 -6.72 -5.48 9.28
N LYS A 182 -5.42 -5.84 9.14
CA LYS A 182 -4.47 -5.92 10.25
C LYS A 182 -3.64 -4.65 10.32
N GLY A 183 -3.49 -4.07 11.49
CA GLY A 183 -2.63 -2.90 11.72
C GLY A 183 -1.17 -3.33 11.94
N CYS A 184 -0.29 -3.02 10.99
CA CYS A 184 1.15 -3.23 11.11
C CYS A 184 1.77 -2.09 11.92
N VAL A 185 2.37 -2.39 13.07
CA VAL A 185 3.08 -1.43 13.91
C VAL A 185 4.47 -1.18 13.34
N LEU A 186 4.70 0.02 12.81
CA LEU A 186 5.92 0.40 12.10
C LEU A 186 6.71 1.44 12.91
N THR A 187 7.95 1.10 13.26
CA THR A 187 8.85 1.94 14.06
C THR A 187 9.70 2.88 13.21
N ASN A 188 10.36 3.84 13.84
CA ASN A 188 11.34 4.67 13.15
C ASN A 188 12.46 3.84 12.51
N GLU A 189 12.96 2.78 13.19
CA GLU A 189 13.96 1.87 12.65
C GLU A 189 13.48 1.19 11.36
N TYR A 190 12.22 0.74 11.33
CA TYR A 190 11.61 0.17 10.14
C TYR A 190 11.68 1.13 8.94
N PHE A 191 11.27 2.39 9.13
CA PHE A 191 11.29 3.38 8.06
C PHE A 191 12.72 3.70 7.60
N HIS A 192 13.66 3.82 8.52
CA HIS A 192 15.07 4.03 8.18
C HIS A 192 15.64 2.86 7.40
N THR A 193 15.36 1.63 7.82
CA THR A 193 15.82 0.41 7.13
C THR A 193 15.22 0.32 5.72
N PHE A 194 13.93 0.59 5.59
CA PHE A 194 13.27 0.52 4.29
C PHE A 194 13.81 1.56 3.31
N GLY A 195 13.87 2.82 3.75
CA GLY A 195 14.44 3.88 2.93
C GLY A 195 15.90 3.64 2.56
N ALA A 196 16.71 3.13 3.48
CA ALA A 196 18.12 2.82 3.23
C ALA A 196 18.29 1.64 2.28
N SER A 197 17.44 0.61 2.37
CA SER A 197 17.48 -0.52 1.44
C SER A 197 17.24 -0.09 -0.01
N TYR A 198 16.46 0.97 -0.22
CA TYR A 198 16.29 1.59 -1.52
C TYR A 198 17.43 2.53 -1.89
N LEU A 199 17.76 3.48 -1.01
CA LEU A 199 18.80 4.49 -1.24
C LEU A 199 20.16 3.88 -1.57
N PHE A 200 20.52 2.77 -0.94
CA PHE A 200 21.80 2.08 -1.11
C PHE A 200 21.70 0.77 -1.90
N ALA A 201 20.64 0.59 -2.67
CA ALA A 201 20.49 -0.59 -3.53
C ALA A 201 21.60 -0.67 -4.60
N GLY A 202 22.03 0.48 -5.14
CA GLY A 202 23.08 0.56 -6.16
C GLY A 202 22.65 0.05 -7.53
N GLY A 203 23.61 -0.23 -8.41
CA GLY A 203 23.33 -0.71 -9.76
C GLY A 203 22.51 0.30 -10.58
N ARG A 204 21.42 -0.16 -11.19
CA ARG A 204 20.50 0.73 -11.95
C ARG A 204 19.74 1.71 -11.06
N LEU A 205 19.69 1.48 -9.75
CA LEU A 205 19.04 2.34 -8.76
C LEU A 205 20.02 3.30 -8.07
N ASP A 206 21.17 3.58 -8.67
CA ASP A 206 22.19 4.45 -8.08
C ASP A 206 21.72 5.91 -7.98
N PHE A 207 21.61 6.41 -6.75
CA PHE A 207 21.15 7.76 -6.43
C PHE A 207 22.29 8.78 -6.59
N ARG A 208 22.02 9.92 -7.21
CA ARG A 208 23.00 10.99 -7.39
C ARG A 208 23.13 11.85 -6.12
N ASP A 209 24.33 12.36 -5.87
CA ASP A 209 24.59 13.31 -4.77
C ASP A 209 23.80 14.62 -4.90
N THR A 210 23.40 14.99 -6.11
CA THR A 210 22.55 16.17 -6.38
C THR A 210 21.12 15.99 -5.86
N GLY A 211 20.76 14.80 -5.41
CA GLY A 211 19.42 14.38 -5.04
C GLY A 211 18.59 13.91 -6.25
N GLU A 212 17.70 12.98 -6.00
CA GLU A 212 16.72 12.54 -7.02
C GLU A 212 15.39 13.26 -6.83
N ARG A 213 14.63 13.33 -7.93
CA ARG A 213 13.24 13.80 -7.96
C ARG A 213 12.38 12.58 -8.31
N LEU A 214 11.86 11.92 -7.30
CA LEU A 214 11.18 10.64 -7.40
C LEU A 214 9.67 10.83 -7.56
N TYR A 215 9.15 10.51 -8.73
CA TYR A 215 7.71 10.52 -9.01
C TYR A 215 7.07 9.21 -8.56
N ASN A 216 6.13 9.29 -7.60
CA ASN A 216 5.39 8.14 -7.09
C ASN A 216 3.88 8.46 -6.99
N PRO A 217 3.02 7.90 -7.86
CA PRO A 217 1.57 8.14 -7.85
C PRO A 217 0.82 7.28 -6.85
N LEU A 218 1.51 6.43 -6.09
CA LEU A 218 0.87 5.50 -5.16
C LEU A 218 0.50 6.21 -3.84
N PRO A 219 -0.57 5.76 -3.18
CA PRO A 219 -1.10 6.45 -2.01
C PRO A 219 -0.15 6.48 -0.81
N LEU A 220 -0.17 7.60 -0.05
CA LEU A 220 0.58 7.77 1.19
C LEU A 220 0.06 6.92 2.38
N HIS A 221 -1.12 6.32 2.26
CA HIS A 221 -1.62 5.35 3.23
C HIS A 221 -1.12 3.91 2.96
N HIS A 222 -0.31 3.71 1.92
CA HIS A 222 0.36 2.45 1.62
C HIS A 222 1.87 2.53 1.82
N ALA A 223 2.46 1.39 2.21
CA ALA A 223 3.90 1.29 2.47
C ALA A 223 4.77 1.65 1.25
N ASN A 224 4.30 1.39 0.02
CA ASN A 224 5.08 1.66 -1.19
C ASN A 224 5.55 3.12 -1.29
N CYS A 225 4.66 4.10 -1.07
CA CYS A 225 5.06 5.51 -1.07
C CYS A 225 5.61 5.93 0.30
N LEU A 226 4.82 5.74 1.36
CA LEU A 226 5.15 6.25 2.69
C LEU A 226 6.41 5.63 3.31
N SER A 227 6.62 4.31 3.10
CA SER A 227 7.69 3.60 3.80
C SER A 227 8.94 3.37 2.93
N ILE A 228 8.83 3.45 1.58
CA ILE A 228 9.97 3.26 0.68
C ILE A 228 10.45 4.61 0.14
N SER A 229 9.62 5.32 -0.61
CA SER A 229 9.99 6.57 -1.30
C SER A 229 10.31 7.70 -0.33
N VAL A 230 9.43 7.94 0.63
CA VAL A 230 9.54 9.07 1.56
C VAL A 230 10.84 9.01 2.38
N PRO A 231 11.18 7.92 3.11
CA PRO A 231 12.41 7.90 3.89
C PRO A 231 13.67 7.89 3.02
N ALA A 232 13.65 7.30 1.81
CA ALA A 232 14.80 7.35 0.90
C ALA A 232 15.09 8.79 0.45
N MET A 233 14.04 9.56 0.09
CA MET A 233 14.20 10.98 -0.27
C MET A 233 14.53 11.84 0.94
N LEU A 234 13.96 11.57 2.10
CA LEU A 234 14.31 12.26 3.35
C LEU A 234 15.81 12.11 3.66
N MET A 235 16.35 10.92 3.63
CA MET A 235 17.77 10.66 3.94
C MET A 235 18.74 11.23 2.89
N SER A 236 18.37 11.24 1.61
CA SER A 236 19.21 11.74 0.52
C SER A 236 19.09 13.25 0.27
N GLY A 237 18.12 13.94 0.89
CA GLY A 237 17.76 15.31 0.53
C GLY A 237 17.19 15.43 -0.88
N GLY A 238 16.54 14.37 -1.37
CA GLY A 238 15.80 14.33 -2.63
C GLY A 238 14.38 14.86 -2.50
N CYS A 239 13.60 14.79 -3.58
CA CYS A 239 12.23 15.28 -3.66
C CYS A 239 11.27 14.13 -3.97
N VAL A 240 10.20 13.99 -3.21
CA VAL A 240 9.06 13.13 -3.60
C VAL A 240 8.07 13.97 -4.39
N ILE A 241 7.74 13.50 -5.60
CA ILE A 241 6.70 14.08 -6.44
C ILE A 241 5.52 13.13 -6.42
N PHE A 242 4.35 13.60 -6.01
CA PHE A 242 3.15 12.77 -5.97
C PHE A 242 1.93 13.54 -6.48
N PRO A 243 1.25 13.02 -7.52
CA PRO A 243 -0.10 13.49 -7.89
C PRO A 243 -1.10 13.04 -6.82
N ASP A 244 -2.35 13.47 -6.93
CA ASP A 244 -3.44 12.94 -6.09
C ASP A 244 -3.64 11.43 -6.27
N ARG A 245 -3.41 10.93 -7.49
CA ARG A 245 -3.44 9.51 -7.89
C ARG A 245 -2.79 9.33 -9.26
N PHE A 246 -2.74 8.10 -9.76
CA PHE A 246 -2.28 7.83 -11.11
C PHE A 246 -3.24 8.38 -12.18
N HIS A 247 -2.71 9.17 -13.12
CA HIS A 247 -3.42 9.70 -14.28
C HIS A 247 -2.66 9.36 -15.57
N ALA A 248 -3.16 8.40 -16.32
CA ALA A 248 -2.49 7.93 -17.52
C ALA A 248 -2.36 9.01 -18.62
N SER A 249 -3.33 9.93 -18.70
CA SER A 249 -3.35 11.02 -19.71
C SER A 249 -2.37 12.15 -19.44
N THR A 250 -1.98 12.37 -18.18
CA THR A 250 -1.05 13.45 -17.80
C THR A 250 0.33 12.95 -17.41
N TRP A 251 0.52 11.63 -17.30
CA TRP A 251 1.74 10.97 -16.81
C TRP A 251 3.04 11.59 -17.35
N TRP A 252 3.18 11.64 -18.67
CA TRP A 252 4.40 12.16 -19.29
C TRP A 252 4.57 13.66 -19.08
N LYS A 253 3.47 14.41 -19.15
CA LYS A 253 3.47 15.86 -18.88
C LYS A 253 3.90 16.16 -17.45
N ASP A 254 3.42 15.37 -16.49
CA ASP A 254 3.77 15.53 -15.09
C ASP A 254 5.26 15.23 -14.85
N LEU A 255 5.80 14.14 -15.45
CA LEU A 255 7.24 13.82 -15.35
C LEU A 255 8.12 14.94 -15.92
N VAL A 256 7.72 15.52 -17.07
CA VAL A 256 8.44 16.63 -17.70
C VAL A 256 8.33 17.90 -16.86
N ALA A 257 7.11 18.29 -16.48
CA ALA A 257 6.86 19.54 -15.74
C ALA A 257 7.55 19.57 -14.38
N THR A 258 7.55 18.43 -13.67
CA THR A 258 8.18 18.30 -12.36
C THR A 258 9.66 17.94 -12.41
N LYS A 259 10.23 17.77 -13.61
CA LYS A 259 11.63 17.38 -13.84
C LYS A 259 11.99 16.10 -13.08
N ALA A 260 11.09 15.12 -13.07
CA ALA A 260 11.30 13.84 -12.42
C ALA A 260 12.53 13.13 -12.98
N THR A 261 13.39 12.59 -12.09
CA THR A 261 14.63 11.89 -12.46
C THR A 261 14.59 10.41 -12.13
N ALA A 262 13.63 10.01 -11.31
CA ALA A 262 13.30 8.63 -10.98
C ALA A 262 11.78 8.46 -10.89
N ALA A 263 11.29 7.24 -11.07
CA ALA A 263 9.88 6.92 -10.88
C ALA A 263 9.73 5.65 -10.01
N GLN A 264 8.59 5.53 -9.32
CA GLN A 264 8.23 4.32 -8.59
C GLN A 264 6.74 4.04 -8.80
N PHE A 265 6.40 2.81 -9.15
CA PHE A 265 5.03 2.44 -9.48
C PHE A 265 4.81 0.93 -9.36
N GLN A 266 3.61 0.47 -9.67
CA GLN A 266 3.23 -0.94 -9.75
C GLN A 266 3.04 -1.38 -11.21
N GLY A 267 3.11 -2.68 -11.47
CA GLY A 267 3.11 -3.28 -12.80
C GLY A 267 1.89 -2.99 -13.67
N ILE A 268 0.77 -2.59 -13.05
CA ILE A 268 -0.41 -2.11 -13.79
C ILE A 268 -0.12 -0.85 -14.62
N ILE A 269 0.74 0.05 -14.14
CA ILE A 269 1.04 1.32 -14.81
C ILE A 269 1.73 1.11 -16.17
N PRO A 270 2.81 0.30 -16.29
CA PRO A 270 3.37 -0.07 -17.58
C PRO A 270 2.35 -0.62 -18.58
N ASN A 271 1.47 -1.52 -18.13
CA ASN A 271 0.44 -2.10 -18.98
C ASN A 271 -0.51 -1.03 -19.55
N ILE A 272 -0.95 -0.09 -18.72
CA ILE A 272 -1.82 1.01 -19.17
C ILE A 272 -1.09 1.92 -20.14
N LEU A 273 0.14 2.36 -19.80
CA LEU A 273 0.90 3.32 -20.60
C LEU A 273 1.27 2.77 -21.97
N LEU A 274 1.60 1.47 -22.09
CA LEU A 274 1.92 0.82 -23.37
C LEU A 274 0.71 0.77 -24.32
N LYS A 275 -0.52 0.68 -23.79
CA LYS A 275 -1.75 0.66 -24.58
C LYS A 275 -2.18 2.04 -25.10
N LEU A 276 -1.63 3.12 -24.54
CA LEU A 276 -1.97 4.47 -24.97
C LEU A 276 -1.29 4.81 -26.32
N PRO A 277 -1.94 5.68 -27.13
CA PRO A 277 -1.27 6.27 -28.30
C PRO A 277 0.00 7.01 -27.89
N ALA A 278 0.97 7.05 -28.80
CA ALA A 278 2.22 7.77 -28.55
C ALA A 278 1.96 9.26 -28.29
N GLN A 279 2.67 9.80 -27.30
CA GLN A 279 2.60 11.20 -26.89
C GLN A 279 3.96 11.87 -27.13
N SER A 280 3.94 13.17 -27.41
CA SER A 280 5.17 13.93 -27.70
C SER A 280 6.14 13.98 -26.52
N GLU A 281 5.62 13.90 -25.29
CA GLU A 281 6.36 14.03 -24.05
C GLU A 281 7.07 12.73 -23.59
N GLU A 282 6.75 11.58 -24.21
CA GLU A 282 7.28 10.25 -23.79
C GLU A 282 8.80 10.14 -23.74
N ARG A 283 9.52 11.01 -24.45
CA ARG A 283 10.99 11.05 -24.51
C ARG A 283 11.58 12.40 -24.06
N GLN A 284 10.75 13.31 -23.52
CA GLN A 284 11.20 14.63 -23.06
C GLN A 284 11.51 14.70 -21.57
N HIS A 285 11.19 13.62 -20.83
CA HIS A 285 11.46 13.53 -19.39
C HIS A 285 12.96 13.31 -19.08
N HIS A 286 13.30 13.43 -17.79
CA HIS A 286 14.66 13.21 -17.28
C HIS A 286 14.78 11.94 -16.42
N VAL A 287 13.80 11.04 -16.48
CA VAL A 287 13.78 9.79 -15.69
C VAL A 287 14.94 8.90 -16.13
N ARG A 288 15.73 8.48 -15.17
CA ARG A 288 16.93 7.64 -15.33
C ARG A 288 16.65 6.17 -15.06
N PHE A 289 15.74 5.90 -14.15
CA PHE A 289 15.29 4.57 -13.77
C PHE A 289 13.90 4.63 -13.16
N ALA A 290 13.22 3.49 -13.13
CA ALA A 290 12.03 3.28 -12.32
C ALA A 290 12.19 2.06 -11.42
N LEU A 291 11.57 2.09 -10.24
CA LEU A 291 11.37 0.95 -9.36
C LEU A 291 9.92 0.50 -9.50
N CYS A 292 9.72 -0.77 -9.79
CA CYS A 292 8.39 -1.33 -10.06
C CYS A 292 8.17 -2.64 -9.30
N ALA A 293 6.96 -2.87 -8.82
CA ALA A 293 6.57 -4.15 -8.27
C ALA A 293 5.55 -4.83 -9.19
N GLY A 294 5.92 -5.99 -9.75
CA GLY A 294 5.03 -6.84 -10.53
C GLY A 294 4.86 -6.43 -11.99
N ILE A 295 5.91 -5.97 -12.68
CA ILE A 295 5.84 -5.74 -14.13
C ILE A 295 5.72 -7.08 -14.86
N GLU A 296 4.79 -7.17 -15.82
CA GLU A 296 4.65 -8.36 -16.65
C GLU A 296 5.86 -8.53 -17.58
N PRO A 297 6.46 -9.73 -17.67
CA PRO A 297 7.64 -9.99 -18.50
C PRO A 297 7.46 -9.58 -19.97
N SER A 298 6.26 -9.77 -20.53
CA SER A 298 5.93 -9.39 -21.91
C SER A 298 5.90 -7.87 -22.14
N HIS A 299 5.77 -7.07 -21.09
CA HIS A 299 5.73 -5.61 -21.17
C HIS A 299 7.07 -4.95 -20.82
N HIS A 300 7.97 -5.67 -20.15
CA HIS A 300 9.17 -5.07 -19.56
C HIS A 300 10.08 -4.45 -20.63
N GLU A 301 10.53 -5.25 -21.60
CA GLU A 301 11.40 -4.77 -22.69
C GLU A 301 10.72 -3.68 -23.53
N ALA A 302 9.46 -3.91 -23.93
CA ALA A 302 8.70 -2.94 -24.72
C ALA A 302 8.55 -1.59 -24.02
N PHE A 303 8.41 -1.59 -22.69
CA PHE A 303 8.35 -0.37 -21.90
C PHE A 303 9.69 0.38 -21.90
N GLU A 304 10.79 -0.31 -21.63
CA GLU A 304 12.13 0.29 -21.63
C GLU A 304 12.52 0.84 -23.02
N GLU A 305 12.22 0.10 -24.08
CA GLU A 305 12.46 0.52 -25.46
C GLU A 305 11.64 1.75 -25.84
N ARG A 306 10.33 1.75 -25.55
CA ARG A 306 9.45 2.86 -25.92
C ARG A 306 9.76 4.13 -25.13
N PHE A 307 9.98 4.03 -23.82
CA PHE A 307 10.09 5.19 -22.95
C PHE A 307 11.51 5.59 -22.59
N GLY A 308 12.50 4.70 -22.73
CA GLY A 308 13.93 5.05 -22.72
C GLY A 308 14.60 5.11 -21.36
N PHE A 309 14.07 4.42 -20.38
CA PHE A 309 14.71 4.23 -19.08
C PHE A 309 14.47 2.81 -18.54
N PRO A 310 15.41 2.26 -17.76
CA PRO A 310 15.28 0.93 -17.17
C PRO A 310 14.21 0.92 -16.08
N VAL A 311 13.45 -0.20 -16.03
CA VAL A 311 12.52 -0.52 -14.96
C VAL A 311 13.11 -1.65 -14.13
N VAL A 312 13.36 -1.40 -12.87
CA VAL A 312 13.92 -2.39 -11.94
C VAL A 312 12.76 -3.06 -11.21
N GLU A 313 12.65 -4.38 -11.37
CA GLU A 313 11.67 -5.17 -10.63
C GLU A 313 12.05 -5.25 -9.16
N MET A 314 11.04 -5.15 -8.28
CA MET A 314 11.21 -5.29 -6.84
C MET A 314 10.17 -6.20 -6.21
N TRP A 315 10.55 -6.79 -5.09
CA TRP A 315 9.65 -7.41 -4.13
C TRP A 315 9.75 -6.72 -2.77
N ALA A 316 8.61 -6.48 -2.14
CA ALA A 316 8.50 -5.96 -0.77
C ALA A 316 7.13 -6.23 -0.18
N MET A 317 7.03 -6.19 1.16
CA MET A 317 5.79 -6.22 1.93
C MET A 317 5.80 -5.14 3.00
N SER A 318 4.61 -4.73 3.46
CA SER A 318 4.48 -3.77 4.57
C SER A 318 5.14 -4.25 5.85
N GLU A 319 5.21 -5.56 6.06
CA GLU A 319 5.80 -6.18 7.25
C GLU A 319 7.33 -6.19 7.23
N THR A 320 7.96 -6.10 6.06
CA THR A 320 9.36 -6.50 5.91
C THR A 320 10.39 -5.39 6.04
N GLY A 321 10.01 -4.14 5.82
CA GLY A 321 10.90 -2.98 6.01
C GLY A 321 12.11 -2.93 5.06
N ARG A 322 12.08 -3.68 3.95
CA ARG A 322 13.18 -3.72 2.95
C ARG A 322 12.70 -4.23 1.60
N ILE A 323 13.52 -3.96 0.57
CA ILE A 323 13.28 -4.43 -0.80
C ILE A 323 14.28 -5.52 -1.20
N ILE A 324 13.83 -6.41 -2.08
CA ILE A 324 14.69 -7.27 -2.90
C ILE A 324 14.51 -6.78 -4.34
N THR A 325 15.59 -6.61 -5.10
CA THR A 325 15.53 -5.97 -6.43
C THR A 325 16.42 -6.67 -7.45
N ASP A 326 16.02 -6.63 -8.73
CA ASP A 326 16.80 -7.05 -9.89
C ASP A 326 17.51 -5.84 -10.53
N ASN A 327 18.42 -5.21 -9.76
CA ASN A 327 19.04 -3.92 -10.08
C ASN A 327 20.44 -4.00 -10.70
N PHE A 328 21.06 -5.18 -10.79
CA PHE A 328 22.38 -5.37 -11.39
C PHE A 328 22.29 -6.17 -12.69
N GLU A 329 23.07 -5.77 -13.70
CA GLU A 329 23.16 -6.50 -14.96
C GLU A 329 23.92 -7.84 -14.83
N PRO A 330 23.51 -8.89 -15.56
CA PRO A 330 22.34 -8.92 -16.44
C PRO A 330 21.04 -9.08 -15.63
N ARG A 331 20.05 -8.19 -15.88
CA ARG A 331 18.71 -8.29 -15.28
C ARG A 331 17.88 -9.36 -15.99
N LYS A 332 16.99 -10.00 -15.27
CA LYS A 332 16.15 -11.09 -15.81
C LYS A 332 14.80 -10.56 -16.34
N ILE A 333 14.82 -9.52 -17.19
CA ILE A 333 13.65 -8.72 -17.62
C ILE A 333 12.55 -9.49 -18.36
N HIS A 334 12.85 -10.68 -18.91
CA HIS A 334 11.86 -11.53 -19.59
C HIS A 334 11.22 -12.56 -18.67
N THR A 335 11.39 -12.41 -17.37
CA THR A 335 10.94 -13.34 -16.35
C THR A 335 10.22 -12.61 -15.22
N ARG A 336 9.65 -13.34 -14.27
CA ARG A 336 9.10 -12.78 -13.04
C ARG A 336 10.15 -12.71 -11.91
N SER A 337 11.42 -12.53 -12.28
CA SER A 337 12.48 -12.34 -11.29
C SER A 337 12.33 -10.98 -10.61
N PHE A 338 12.44 -10.99 -9.29
CA PHE A 338 12.56 -9.79 -8.47
C PHE A 338 13.94 -9.63 -7.84
N GLY A 339 14.95 -10.36 -8.36
CA GLY A 339 16.35 -10.21 -7.98
C GLY A 339 16.83 -11.22 -6.95
N ARG A 340 17.82 -10.79 -6.14
CA ARG A 340 18.58 -11.65 -5.23
C ARG A 340 18.67 -11.02 -3.84
N GLU A 341 19.17 -11.80 -2.89
CA GLU A 341 19.57 -11.29 -1.58
C GLU A 341 20.45 -10.04 -1.68
N SER A 342 20.37 -9.21 -0.67
CA SER A 342 21.18 -8.01 -0.54
C SER A 342 21.83 -7.94 0.85
N GLN A 343 22.65 -6.92 1.07
CA GLN A 343 23.20 -6.65 2.41
C GLN A 343 22.13 -6.38 3.48
N TRP A 344 20.86 -6.20 3.10
CA TRP A 344 19.76 -5.87 4.00
C TRP A 344 18.90 -7.05 4.38
N VAL A 345 18.94 -8.14 3.60
CA VAL A 345 18.01 -9.25 3.72
C VAL A 345 18.69 -10.57 3.39
N GLU A 346 18.47 -11.55 4.24
CA GLU A 346 18.70 -12.95 3.96
C GLU A 346 17.36 -13.58 3.56
N ALA A 347 17.35 -14.33 2.46
CA ALA A 347 16.14 -14.92 1.89
C ALA A 347 16.37 -16.39 1.53
N ARG A 348 15.37 -17.24 1.76
CA ARG A 348 15.37 -18.68 1.44
C ARG A 348 14.04 -19.08 0.89
N VAL A 349 14.02 -20.27 0.31
CA VAL A 349 12.78 -20.92 -0.17
C VAL A 349 12.54 -22.18 0.68
N PHE A 350 11.40 -22.22 1.39
CA PHE A 350 11.07 -23.32 2.28
C PHE A 350 9.87 -24.14 1.77
N ASP A 351 9.88 -25.44 2.06
CA ASP A 351 8.75 -26.32 1.86
C ASP A 351 7.66 -26.14 2.95
N GLY A 352 6.60 -26.96 2.90
CA GLY A 352 5.53 -26.93 3.92
C GLY A 352 5.93 -27.44 5.32
N HIS A 353 7.18 -27.86 5.51
CA HIS A 353 7.74 -28.35 6.77
C HIS A 353 8.89 -27.47 7.29
N ASP A 354 8.96 -26.23 6.85
CA ASP A 354 9.97 -25.23 7.19
C ASP A 354 11.42 -25.70 6.89
N LYS A 355 11.60 -26.46 5.79
CA LYS A 355 12.90 -26.90 5.32
C LYS A 355 13.25 -26.22 4.00
N GLU A 356 14.48 -25.75 3.90
CA GLU A 356 15.00 -25.17 2.66
C GLU A 356 14.96 -26.20 1.52
N VAL A 357 14.39 -25.78 0.37
CA VAL A 357 14.33 -26.59 -0.85
C VAL A 357 15.59 -26.37 -1.70
N PRO A 358 15.99 -27.35 -2.52
CA PRO A 358 17.07 -27.14 -3.50
C PRO A 358 16.73 -26.05 -4.51
N PRO A 359 17.72 -25.43 -5.17
CA PRO A 359 17.48 -24.52 -6.28
C PRO A 359 16.55 -25.12 -7.36
N ASN A 360 15.82 -24.27 -8.03
CA ASN A 360 14.82 -24.63 -9.07
C ASN A 360 13.62 -25.43 -8.56
N HIS A 361 13.39 -25.48 -7.25
CA HIS A 361 12.18 -26.08 -6.66
C HIS A 361 11.28 -25.00 -6.07
N PRO A 362 9.96 -25.12 -6.25
CA PRO A 362 9.01 -24.16 -5.69
C PRO A 362 8.87 -24.31 -4.18
N GLY A 363 8.70 -23.19 -3.49
CA GLY A 363 8.42 -23.14 -2.07
C GLY A 363 7.97 -21.76 -1.64
N GLU A 364 7.88 -21.55 -0.33
CA GLU A 364 7.55 -20.25 0.24
C GLU A 364 8.81 -19.40 0.40
N LEU A 365 8.73 -18.15 -0.04
CA LEU A 365 9.75 -17.16 0.29
C LEU A 365 9.73 -16.89 1.80
N VAL A 366 10.85 -17.11 2.45
CA VAL A 366 11.06 -16.74 3.84
C VAL A 366 12.26 -15.79 3.93
N ILE A 367 12.14 -14.76 4.75
CA ILE A 367 13.18 -13.74 4.86
C ILE A 367 13.47 -13.37 6.32
N ARG A 368 14.65 -12.84 6.56
CA ARG A 368 15.03 -12.22 7.83
C ARG A 368 16.07 -11.12 7.63
N SER A 369 16.31 -10.34 8.66
CA SER A 369 17.45 -9.43 8.66
C SER A 369 18.75 -10.24 8.64
N ASN A 370 19.74 -9.77 7.88
CA ASN A 370 21.09 -10.30 7.93
C ASN A 370 21.94 -9.71 9.06
N ALA A 371 21.34 -8.87 9.92
CA ALA A 371 21.93 -8.42 11.18
C ALA A 371 21.86 -9.52 12.26
N ASN A 372 22.44 -9.22 13.44
CA ASN A 372 22.43 -10.17 14.57
C ASN A 372 21.01 -10.51 15.06
N GLU A 373 20.06 -9.58 14.89
CA GLU A 373 18.66 -9.75 15.26
C GLU A 373 17.80 -10.00 14.03
N PRO A 374 17.23 -11.20 13.86
CA PRO A 374 16.45 -11.57 12.66
C PRO A 374 15.28 -10.65 12.34
N ARG A 375 14.66 -10.05 13.38
CA ARG A 375 13.50 -9.15 13.25
C ARG A 375 13.89 -7.68 13.10
N GLN A 376 15.18 -7.34 13.12
CA GLN A 376 15.63 -5.95 13.06
C GLN A 376 15.14 -5.25 11.78
N GLY A 377 14.51 -4.08 11.93
CA GLY A 377 13.98 -3.27 10.83
C GLY A 377 12.73 -3.85 10.14
N PHE A 378 12.16 -4.95 10.66
CA PHE A 378 10.82 -5.40 10.29
C PHE A 378 9.75 -4.64 11.09
N PHE A 379 8.47 -4.86 10.77
CA PHE A 379 7.38 -4.39 11.62
C PHE A 379 7.51 -4.98 13.04
N SER A 380 7.02 -4.26 14.04
CA SER A 380 7.07 -4.77 15.43
C SER A 380 6.03 -5.88 15.70
N GLY A 381 5.00 -5.97 14.86
CA GLY A 381 3.93 -6.94 14.95
C GLY A 381 2.61 -6.38 14.45
N TYR A 382 1.60 -7.24 14.44
CA TYR A 382 0.22 -6.83 14.19
C TYR A 382 -0.43 -6.34 15.49
N LEU A 383 -0.97 -5.13 15.48
CA LEU A 383 -1.63 -4.53 16.64
C LEU A 383 -2.73 -5.48 17.18
N LYS A 384 -2.73 -5.75 18.50
CA LYS A 384 -3.69 -6.64 19.19
C LYS A 384 -3.81 -8.04 18.59
N ASN A 385 -2.76 -8.52 17.89
CA ASN A 385 -2.76 -9.84 17.28
C ASN A 385 -1.37 -10.50 17.35
N GLU A 386 -0.98 -10.84 18.57
CA GLU A 386 0.32 -11.48 18.85
C GLU A 386 0.40 -12.88 18.21
N GLU A 387 -0.70 -13.64 18.21
CA GLU A 387 -0.75 -14.96 17.59
C GLU A 387 -0.40 -14.90 16.10
N ALA A 388 -1.02 -13.97 15.33
CA ALA A 388 -0.69 -13.80 13.93
C ALA A 388 0.74 -13.25 13.70
N THR A 389 1.26 -12.48 14.66
CA THR A 389 2.64 -11.99 14.62
C THR A 389 3.62 -13.14 14.76
N GLU A 390 3.44 -13.99 15.76
CA GLU A 390 4.32 -15.15 15.98
C GLU A 390 4.11 -16.24 14.91
N GLU A 391 2.91 -16.37 14.37
CA GLU A 391 2.67 -17.26 13.22
C GLU A 391 3.45 -16.82 11.98
N ALA A 392 3.59 -15.51 11.75
CA ALA A 392 4.40 -14.99 10.65
C ALA A 392 5.90 -15.19 10.87
N TRP A 393 6.34 -15.45 12.12
CA TRP A 393 7.74 -15.66 12.50
C TRP A 393 7.99 -17.08 12.99
N LYS A 394 8.09 -18.03 12.07
CA LYS A 394 8.39 -19.44 12.41
C LYS A 394 9.85 -19.75 12.13
N SER A 395 10.44 -20.63 12.94
CA SER A 395 11.80 -21.15 12.74
C SER A 395 12.88 -20.06 12.59
N GLY A 396 12.64 -18.84 13.13
CA GLY A 396 13.55 -17.70 13.04
C GLY A 396 13.51 -16.95 11.71
N TRP A 397 12.48 -17.19 10.87
CA TRP A 397 12.24 -16.56 9.60
C TRP A 397 10.85 -15.94 9.53
N PHE A 398 10.75 -14.84 8.79
CA PHE A 398 9.46 -14.26 8.42
C PHE A 398 8.89 -14.99 7.21
N HIS A 399 7.72 -15.59 7.38
CA HIS A 399 6.97 -16.31 6.34
C HIS A 399 6.12 -15.32 5.55
N THR A 400 6.48 -15.12 4.27
CA THR A 400 5.84 -14.08 3.45
C THR A 400 4.48 -14.50 2.92
N GLY A 401 4.24 -15.80 2.80
CA GLY A 401 3.08 -16.37 2.12
C GLY A 401 3.14 -16.25 0.60
N ASP A 402 4.28 -15.89 0.03
CA ASP A 402 4.50 -15.83 -1.42
C ASP A 402 5.24 -17.09 -1.88
N ALA A 403 4.72 -17.75 -2.92
CA ALA A 403 5.35 -18.89 -3.56
C ALA A 403 6.37 -18.41 -4.58
N VAL A 404 7.58 -18.93 -4.51
CA VAL A 404 8.70 -18.54 -5.38
C VAL A 404 9.54 -19.74 -5.77
N ILE A 405 10.42 -19.56 -6.77
CA ILE A 405 11.55 -20.43 -7.07
C ILE A 405 12.82 -19.61 -6.94
N GLN A 406 13.91 -20.20 -6.46
CA GLN A 406 15.26 -19.64 -6.54
C GLN A 406 16.07 -20.47 -7.52
N ASP A 407 16.78 -19.82 -8.46
CA ASP A 407 17.66 -20.52 -9.40
C ASP A 407 19.08 -20.75 -8.83
N ASP A 408 19.93 -21.44 -9.60
CA ASP A 408 21.32 -21.73 -9.22
C ASP A 408 22.21 -20.47 -9.14
N GLU A 409 21.78 -19.35 -9.74
CA GLU A 409 22.46 -18.04 -9.66
C GLU A 409 21.96 -17.20 -8.47
N GLY A 410 20.96 -17.70 -7.71
CA GLY A 410 20.37 -17.06 -6.54
C GLY A 410 19.27 -16.06 -6.83
N PHE A 411 18.77 -15.98 -8.07
CA PHE A 411 17.62 -15.14 -8.40
C PHE A 411 16.32 -15.78 -7.95
N PHE A 412 15.45 -14.96 -7.35
CA PHE A 412 14.09 -15.35 -6.97
C PHE A 412 13.09 -14.99 -8.06
N TYR A 413 12.19 -15.91 -8.35
CA TYR A 413 11.12 -15.76 -9.34
C TYR A 413 9.78 -15.93 -8.66
N PHE A 414 8.91 -14.92 -8.77
CA PHE A 414 7.57 -14.97 -8.21
C PHE A 414 6.69 -15.94 -8.99
N LEU A 415 6.02 -16.84 -8.29
CA LEU A 415 5.06 -17.79 -8.87
C LEU A 415 3.62 -17.35 -8.59
N ASP A 416 3.25 -17.26 -7.30
CA ASP A 416 1.89 -16.94 -6.87
C ASP A 416 1.87 -16.54 -5.39
N ARG A 417 0.73 -16.06 -4.92
CA ARG A 417 0.46 -15.85 -3.50
C ARG A 417 -0.32 -17.02 -2.90
N LYS A 418 0.20 -17.60 -1.83
CA LYS A 418 -0.53 -18.58 -1.02
C LYS A 418 -1.74 -17.96 -0.30
N LYS A 419 -1.76 -16.63 -0.15
CA LYS A 419 -2.84 -15.86 0.50
C LYS A 419 -3.79 -15.34 -0.56
N ASN A 420 -5.11 -15.50 -0.34
CA ASN A 420 -6.18 -15.01 -1.22
C ASN A 420 -6.29 -13.47 -1.15
N ILE A 421 -5.27 -12.78 -1.65
CA ILE A 421 -5.25 -11.33 -1.83
C ILE A 421 -5.42 -11.03 -3.31
N ILE A 422 -6.39 -10.22 -3.64
CA ILE A 422 -6.70 -9.77 -5.00
C ILE A 422 -6.05 -8.41 -5.20
N ARG A 423 -5.18 -8.29 -6.21
CA ARG A 423 -4.49 -7.03 -6.54
C ARG A 423 -5.26 -6.28 -7.62
N ARG A 424 -5.92 -5.20 -7.22
CA ARG A 424 -6.71 -4.41 -8.15
C ARG A 424 -6.25 -2.97 -8.19
N SER A 425 -5.65 -2.55 -9.30
CA SER A 425 -5.23 -1.14 -9.53
C SER A 425 -4.41 -0.55 -8.36
N GLY A 426 -3.52 -1.35 -7.77
CA GLY A 426 -2.68 -0.92 -6.65
C GLY A 426 -3.27 -1.17 -5.26
N GLU A 427 -4.54 -1.53 -5.15
CA GLU A 427 -5.17 -1.94 -3.91
C GLU A 427 -4.99 -3.45 -3.68
N ASN A 428 -4.63 -3.83 -2.46
CA ASN A 428 -4.59 -5.22 -2.01
C ASN A 428 -5.91 -5.53 -1.28
N ILE A 429 -6.75 -6.36 -1.89
CA ILE A 429 -8.08 -6.67 -1.40
C ILE A 429 -8.07 -8.10 -0.83
N ALA A 430 -8.42 -8.25 0.44
CA ALA A 430 -8.62 -9.57 1.01
C ALA A 430 -9.91 -10.18 0.44
N ALA A 431 -9.77 -11.30 -0.28
CA ALA A 431 -10.94 -12.04 -0.75
C ALA A 431 -11.89 -12.40 0.41
N ALA A 432 -11.34 -12.69 1.60
CA ALA A 432 -12.12 -13.01 2.79
C ALA A 432 -13.00 -11.85 3.30
N GLU A 433 -12.59 -10.60 3.10
CA GLU A 433 -13.40 -9.42 3.46
C GLU A 433 -14.65 -9.34 2.57
N VAL A 434 -14.47 -9.57 1.27
CA VAL A 434 -15.57 -9.58 0.31
C VAL A 434 -16.44 -10.83 0.49
N ASP A 435 -15.84 -12.00 0.78
CA ASP A 435 -16.57 -13.21 1.19
C ASP A 435 -17.51 -12.92 2.36
N ALA A 436 -17.00 -12.29 3.42
CA ALA A 436 -17.77 -11.95 4.61
C ALA A 436 -18.92 -11.00 4.31
N CYS A 437 -18.66 -9.96 3.49
CA CYS A 437 -19.70 -9.00 3.09
C CYS A 437 -20.82 -9.69 2.29
N LEU A 438 -20.47 -10.52 1.31
CA LEU A 438 -21.44 -11.24 0.49
C LEU A 438 -22.19 -12.33 1.24
N THR A 439 -21.53 -13.02 2.18
CA THR A 439 -22.15 -14.06 3.02
C THR A 439 -23.26 -13.48 3.92
N ALA A 440 -23.16 -12.21 4.28
CA ALA A 440 -24.17 -11.52 5.08
C ALA A 440 -25.45 -11.18 4.29
N HIS A 441 -25.46 -11.36 2.96
CA HIS A 441 -26.64 -11.12 2.14
C HIS A 441 -27.64 -12.27 2.24
N ASP A 442 -28.94 -11.96 2.47
CA ASP A 442 -29.99 -12.94 2.75
C ASP A 442 -30.19 -14.01 1.67
N ARG A 443 -29.89 -13.70 0.41
CA ARG A 443 -30.04 -14.60 -0.75
C ARG A 443 -28.80 -15.43 -1.05
N VAL A 444 -27.69 -15.26 -0.30
CA VAL A 444 -26.44 -16.02 -0.46
C VAL A 444 -26.43 -17.19 0.51
N LYS A 445 -26.25 -18.40 -0.02
CA LYS A 445 -26.05 -19.62 0.77
C LYS A 445 -24.57 -19.85 1.06
N GLN A 446 -23.73 -19.73 0.04
CA GLN A 446 -22.28 -19.84 0.11
C GLN A 446 -21.65 -18.91 -0.95
N VAL A 447 -20.47 -18.43 -0.67
CA VAL A 447 -19.69 -17.65 -1.63
C VAL A 447 -18.21 -17.96 -1.49
N ALA A 448 -17.51 -17.87 -2.60
CA ALA A 448 -16.06 -17.88 -2.64
C ALA A 448 -15.59 -16.78 -3.60
N VAL A 449 -14.90 -15.81 -3.05
CA VAL A 449 -14.30 -14.72 -3.83
C VAL A 449 -12.90 -15.11 -4.24
N ILE A 450 -12.63 -14.98 -5.54
CA ILE A 450 -11.32 -15.28 -6.15
C ILE A 450 -10.84 -14.09 -6.97
N ALA A 451 -9.55 -14.09 -7.30
CA ALA A 451 -8.99 -13.21 -8.31
C ALA A 451 -9.39 -13.72 -9.71
N ALA A 452 -9.87 -12.82 -10.57
CA ALA A 452 -10.00 -13.05 -11.99
C ALA A 452 -9.01 -12.14 -12.73
N PRO A 453 -8.34 -12.60 -13.80
CA PRO A 453 -7.47 -11.74 -14.59
C PRO A 453 -8.21 -10.51 -15.11
N ASP A 454 -7.54 -9.35 -15.19
CA ASP A 454 -8.11 -8.15 -15.81
C ASP A 454 -7.03 -7.43 -16.64
N GLU A 455 -7.36 -7.13 -17.89
CA GLU A 455 -6.41 -6.57 -18.86
C GLU A 455 -5.96 -5.15 -18.52
N VAL A 456 -6.70 -4.46 -17.63
CA VAL A 456 -6.44 -3.05 -17.28
C VAL A 456 -6.01 -2.91 -15.83
N ARG A 457 -6.47 -3.80 -14.94
CA ARG A 457 -6.36 -3.62 -13.48
C ARG A 457 -5.54 -4.68 -12.76
N GLU A 458 -4.82 -5.53 -13.49
CA GLU A 458 -4.12 -6.75 -13.05
C GLU A 458 -5.12 -7.86 -12.74
N GLU A 459 -5.89 -7.68 -11.68
CA GLU A 459 -6.92 -8.60 -11.23
C GLU A 459 -8.22 -7.87 -10.96
N GLU A 460 -9.31 -8.60 -11.02
CA GLU A 460 -10.63 -8.15 -10.63
C GLU A 460 -11.27 -9.17 -9.68
N ILE A 461 -12.17 -8.70 -8.87
CA ILE A 461 -12.88 -9.52 -7.89
C ILE A 461 -13.96 -10.32 -8.60
N MET A 462 -13.89 -11.65 -8.49
CA MET A 462 -14.93 -12.54 -8.95
C MET A 462 -15.59 -13.25 -7.76
N ALA A 463 -16.89 -13.10 -7.63
CA ALA A 463 -17.70 -13.78 -6.64
C ALA A 463 -18.35 -15.04 -7.25
N CYS A 464 -17.92 -16.22 -6.80
CA CYS A 464 -18.55 -17.50 -7.11
C CYS A 464 -19.62 -17.77 -6.04
N VAL A 465 -20.88 -17.71 -6.40
CA VAL A 465 -22.02 -17.66 -5.47
C VAL A 465 -22.90 -18.89 -5.61
N VAL A 466 -23.24 -19.52 -4.49
CA VAL A 466 -24.36 -20.47 -4.39
C VAL A 466 -25.55 -19.73 -3.82
N ALA A 467 -26.61 -19.58 -4.62
CA ALA A 467 -27.83 -18.91 -4.17
C ALA A 467 -28.58 -19.74 -3.12
N LYS A 468 -29.27 -19.06 -2.19
CA LYS A 468 -30.05 -19.73 -1.15
C LYS A 468 -31.30 -20.38 -1.72
N SER A 469 -31.93 -19.73 -2.68
CA SER A 469 -33.10 -20.21 -3.41
C SER A 469 -32.74 -20.42 -4.88
N PRO A 470 -32.79 -21.66 -5.40
CA PRO A 470 -32.53 -21.93 -6.82
C PRO A 470 -33.46 -21.15 -7.75
N GLU A 471 -34.66 -20.78 -7.27
CA GLU A 471 -35.65 -20.00 -8.00
C GLU A 471 -35.15 -18.60 -8.38
N ASP A 472 -34.20 -18.05 -7.63
CA ASP A 472 -33.59 -16.73 -7.87
C ASP A 472 -32.68 -16.70 -9.10
N ILE A 473 -32.23 -17.87 -9.58
CA ILE A 473 -31.21 -18.02 -10.63
C ILE A 473 -31.63 -18.98 -11.74
N VAL A 474 -32.93 -19.24 -11.91
CA VAL A 474 -33.47 -20.18 -12.92
C VAL A 474 -33.12 -19.74 -14.34
N ASP A 475 -33.10 -18.46 -14.61
CA ASP A 475 -32.80 -17.89 -15.91
C ASP A 475 -31.76 -16.77 -15.82
N GLN A 476 -31.24 -16.36 -16.96
CA GLN A 476 -30.23 -15.32 -17.04
C GLN A 476 -30.70 -13.96 -16.48
N ALA A 477 -32.00 -13.68 -16.55
CA ALA A 477 -32.56 -12.44 -16.02
C ALA A 477 -32.51 -12.42 -14.48
N GLY A 478 -32.93 -13.52 -13.84
CA GLY A 478 -32.83 -13.70 -12.39
C GLY A 478 -31.38 -13.67 -11.89
N GLN A 479 -30.48 -14.35 -12.59
CA GLN A 479 -29.03 -14.32 -12.29
C GLN A 479 -28.48 -12.89 -12.37
N THR A 480 -28.82 -12.16 -13.45
CA THR A 480 -28.36 -10.77 -13.64
C THR A 480 -28.92 -9.86 -12.54
N GLN A 481 -30.18 -10.03 -12.17
CA GLN A 481 -30.80 -9.25 -11.10
C GLN A 481 -30.10 -9.51 -9.76
N LEU A 482 -29.91 -10.77 -9.37
CA LEU A 482 -29.24 -11.10 -8.12
C LEU A 482 -27.77 -10.63 -8.12
N ALA A 483 -27.05 -10.74 -9.24
CA ALA A 483 -25.68 -10.25 -9.35
C ALA A 483 -25.60 -8.72 -9.13
N ASN A 484 -26.57 -7.98 -9.67
CA ASN A 484 -26.67 -6.53 -9.44
C ASN A 484 -26.99 -6.20 -7.98
N ASP A 485 -27.89 -6.94 -7.33
CA ASP A 485 -28.23 -6.76 -5.92
C ASP A 485 -27.01 -7.02 -5.02
N LEU A 486 -26.23 -8.07 -5.31
CA LEU A 486 -24.98 -8.40 -4.59
C LEU A 486 -23.89 -7.34 -4.80
N PHE A 487 -23.79 -6.80 -6.01
CA PHE A 487 -22.90 -5.67 -6.27
C PHE A 487 -23.30 -4.46 -5.42
N ASP A 488 -24.57 -4.06 -5.44
CA ASP A 488 -25.07 -2.90 -4.70
C ASP A 488 -24.90 -3.11 -3.20
N TRP A 489 -25.17 -4.31 -2.71
CA TRP A 489 -24.93 -4.68 -1.31
C TRP A 489 -23.49 -4.41 -0.86
N CYS A 490 -22.50 -4.86 -1.65
CA CYS A 490 -21.09 -4.60 -1.36
C CYS A 490 -20.73 -3.13 -1.54
N TYR A 491 -21.22 -2.51 -2.62
CA TYR A 491 -20.91 -1.11 -2.96
C TYR A 491 -21.41 -0.11 -1.92
N GLU A 492 -22.41 -0.47 -1.14
CA GLU A 492 -22.94 0.33 -0.03
C GLU A 492 -22.16 0.13 1.28
N ARG A 493 -21.48 -1.01 1.47
CA ARG A 493 -20.91 -1.47 2.76
C ARG A 493 -19.41 -1.49 2.84
N ILE A 494 -18.75 -1.65 1.69
CA ILE A 494 -17.29 -1.66 1.59
C ILE A 494 -16.84 -0.74 0.46
N ALA A 495 -15.55 -0.39 0.41
CA ALA A 495 -15.02 0.53 -0.59
C ALA A 495 -15.35 0.06 -2.02
N TYR A 496 -15.70 1.01 -2.91
CA TYR A 496 -16.19 0.73 -4.26
C TYR A 496 -15.31 -0.23 -5.07
N PHE A 497 -13.99 -0.18 -4.84
CA PHE A 497 -13.05 -1.05 -5.53
C PHE A 497 -13.08 -2.50 -5.04
N LYS A 498 -13.68 -2.76 -3.87
CA LYS A 498 -13.88 -4.10 -3.27
C LYS A 498 -15.18 -4.79 -3.71
N ALA A 499 -16.14 -4.07 -4.30
CA ALA A 499 -17.36 -4.70 -4.83
C ALA A 499 -16.99 -5.69 -5.96
N PRO A 500 -17.73 -6.81 -6.17
CA PRO A 500 -17.41 -7.78 -7.19
C PRO A 500 -17.50 -7.20 -8.61
N GLY A 501 -16.45 -7.35 -9.42
CA GLY A 501 -16.45 -6.99 -10.84
C GLY A 501 -17.05 -8.09 -11.72
N TRP A 502 -17.05 -9.32 -11.19
CA TRP A 502 -17.64 -10.49 -11.83
C TRP A 502 -18.45 -11.29 -10.81
N VAL A 503 -19.57 -11.85 -11.25
CA VAL A 503 -20.38 -12.78 -10.46
C VAL A 503 -20.67 -14.01 -11.31
N LEU A 504 -20.47 -15.18 -10.71
CA LEU A 504 -20.83 -16.47 -11.31
C LEU A 504 -21.65 -17.28 -10.31
N PHE A 505 -22.80 -17.77 -10.74
CA PHE A 505 -23.62 -18.66 -9.92
C PHE A 505 -23.27 -20.11 -10.17
N LEU A 506 -23.09 -20.86 -9.07
CA LEU A 506 -22.72 -22.27 -9.07
C LEU A 506 -23.72 -23.07 -8.22
N ASP A 507 -23.93 -24.34 -8.58
CA ASP A 507 -24.77 -25.25 -7.80
C ASP A 507 -24.17 -25.60 -6.45
N SER A 508 -22.83 -25.69 -6.37
CA SER A 508 -22.07 -25.97 -5.16
C SER A 508 -20.63 -25.48 -5.27
N LEU A 509 -20.00 -25.24 -4.12
CA LEU A 509 -18.56 -24.95 -4.03
C LEU A 509 -17.80 -26.20 -3.54
N PRO A 510 -16.57 -26.44 -4.03
CA PRO A 510 -15.76 -27.58 -3.60
C PRO A 510 -15.36 -27.40 -2.12
N LEU A 511 -15.63 -28.43 -1.30
CA LEU A 511 -15.32 -28.42 0.12
C LEU A 511 -14.16 -29.38 0.42
N GLY A 512 -13.25 -28.95 1.28
CA GLY A 512 -12.22 -29.83 1.84
C GLY A 512 -12.74 -30.68 3.00
N THR A 513 -11.89 -31.54 3.53
CA THR A 513 -12.21 -32.42 4.69
C THR A 513 -12.63 -31.67 5.94
N SER A 514 -12.27 -30.38 6.07
CA SER A 514 -12.66 -29.47 7.17
C SER A 514 -13.91 -28.65 6.84
N ALA A 515 -14.69 -29.00 5.82
CA ALA A 515 -15.85 -28.23 5.31
C ALA A 515 -15.51 -26.78 4.87
N LYS A 516 -14.24 -26.44 4.70
CA LYS A 516 -13.80 -25.13 4.13
C LYS A 516 -13.81 -25.21 2.61
N VAL A 517 -14.24 -24.13 1.97
CA VAL A 517 -14.20 -23.99 0.52
C VAL A 517 -12.75 -24.03 0.03
N GLN A 518 -12.48 -24.91 -0.92
CA GLN A 518 -11.18 -25.03 -1.59
C GLN A 518 -11.20 -24.18 -2.87
N LYS A 519 -10.87 -22.89 -2.75
CA LYS A 519 -10.94 -21.92 -3.85
C LYS A 519 -10.14 -22.34 -5.08
N ILE A 520 -9.01 -23.00 -4.90
CA ILE A 520 -8.13 -23.52 -5.96
C ILE A 520 -8.81 -24.62 -6.82
N HIS A 521 -9.85 -25.25 -6.31
CA HIS A 521 -10.58 -26.33 -7.01
C HIS A 521 -11.94 -25.89 -7.57
N ILE A 522 -12.26 -24.58 -7.54
CA ILE A 522 -13.50 -24.09 -8.15
C ILE A 522 -13.45 -24.26 -9.66
N PHE A 523 -12.28 -24.03 -10.27
CA PHE A 523 -12.04 -24.21 -11.69
C PHE A 523 -10.82 -25.12 -11.91
N PRO A 524 -10.77 -25.87 -13.05
CA PRO A 524 -9.58 -26.58 -13.47
C PRO A 524 -8.37 -25.63 -13.62
N GLU A 525 -7.17 -26.14 -13.40
CA GLU A 525 -5.94 -25.39 -13.61
C GLU A 525 -5.83 -24.84 -15.03
N GLY A 526 -5.45 -23.57 -15.17
CA GLY A 526 -5.33 -22.89 -16.46
C GLY A 526 -6.65 -22.37 -17.04
N THR A 527 -7.76 -22.50 -16.32
CA THR A 527 -9.07 -21.97 -16.76
C THR A 527 -9.18 -20.49 -16.43
N ASP A 528 -9.58 -19.67 -17.42
CA ASP A 528 -10.00 -18.29 -17.14
C ASP A 528 -11.42 -18.30 -16.56
N PRO A 529 -11.62 -17.86 -15.30
CA PRO A 529 -12.92 -17.88 -14.66
C PRO A 529 -13.94 -16.93 -15.32
N ARG A 530 -13.49 -15.95 -16.10
CA ARG A 530 -14.35 -14.98 -16.81
C ARG A 530 -15.01 -15.59 -18.05
N GLU A 531 -14.41 -16.65 -18.62
CA GLU A 531 -14.90 -17.35 -19.80
C GLU A 531 -15.93 -18.44 -19.47
N GLN A 532 -16.31 -18.56 -18.20
CA GLN A 532 -17.33 -19.54 -17.79
C GLN A 532 -18.71 -19.10 -18.23
N ASP A 533 -19.49 -20.07 -18.70
CA ASP A 533 -20.89 -19.85 -19.06
C ASP A 533 -21.67 -19.28 -17.86
N GLY A 534 -22.34 -18.16 -18.05
CA GLY A 534 -23.09 -17.46 -16.99
C GLY A 534 -22.27 -16.47 -16.15
N ALA A 535 -20.99 -16.23 -16.48
CA ALA A 535 -20.21 -15.17 -15.82
C ALA A 535 -20.78 -13.78 -16.19
N ILE A 536 -21.14 -13.01 -15.17
CA ILE A 536 -21.79 -11.71 -15.31
C ILE A 536 -20.77 -10.60 -15.05
N ASP A 537 -20.51 -9.76 -16.05
CA ASP A 537 -19.58 -8.63 -15.97
C ASP A 537 -20.26 -7.37 -15.38
N LEU A 538 -19.80 -6.96 -14.21
CA LEU A 538 -20.27 -5.77 -13.49
C LEU A 538 -19.19 -4.67 -13.40
N ARG A 539 -18.02 -4.84 -14.05
CA ARG A 539 -16.89 -3.90 -13.97
C ARG A 539 -17.27 -2.46 -14.36
N ALA A 540 -18.18 -2.30 -15.32
CA ALA A 540 -18.64 -0.97 -15.75
C ALA A 540 -19.40 -0.20 -14.65
N ARG A 541 -19.89 -0.89 -13.62
CA ARG A 541 -20.59 -0.30 -12.47
C ARG A 541 -19.63 0.23 -11.41
N LYS A 542 -18.37 -0.23 -11.38
CA LYS A 542 -17.35 0.17 -10.39
C LYS A 542 -16.84 1.57 -10.68
N LYS A 543 -17.56 2.57 -10.25
CA LYS A 543 -17.15 3.98 -10.32
C LYS A 543 -16.90 4.48 -8.91
N GLN A 544 -15.85 5.28 -8.74
CA GLN A 544 -15.63 6.01 -7.50
C GLN A 544 -16.89 6.86 -7.22
N LYS A 545 -17.42 6.80 -6.01
CA LYS A 545 -18.55 7.65 -5.61
C LYS A 545 -18.06 9.10 -5.67
N ILE A 546 -18.57 9.89 -6.61
CA ILE A 546 -18.45 11.34 -6.57
C ILE A 546 -19.39 11.76 -5.43
N ARG A 547 -18.83 12.07 -4.28
CA ARG A 547 -19.59 12.63 -3.15
C ARG A 547 -19.92 14.05 -3.56
N SER A 548 -21.23 14.36 -3.72
CA SER A 548 -21.70 15.74 -3.83
C SER A 548 -21.35 16.47 -2.53
N GLU A 549 -20.72 17.62 -2.69
CA GLU A 549 -20.44 18.59 -1.62
C GLU A 549 -21.69 18.92 -0.79
#